data_2222af776ff3bd2867e8338d85c2310b
#
_entry.id   2222af776ff3bd2867e8338d85c2310b
#
_cell.length_a   1.000
_cell.length_b   1.000
_cell.length_c   1.000
_cell.angle_alpha   90.00
_cell.angle_beta   90.00
_cell.angle_gamma   90.00
#
_symmetry.space_group_name_H-M   'P 1'
#
loop_
_entity.id
_entity.type
_entity.pdbx_description
1 polymer ?
#
loop_
_entity_poly.entity_id
_entity_poly.type
_entity_poly.pdbx_seq_one_letter_code
_entity_poly.pdbx_strand_id
1 'polypeptide(L)'
;VSHALHEIMLDSDRVLVMGHDREDYDSIGASVGVAAMARALKKPVHIALSSHPTAVRKLVEVLVEHPDFQGLIIDEEEAAQFVTDNTVVIVTDVHRSEMVAAPSALKKANRRVVIDHHRRGSDFIESPLLTYLEPSTSSTSELVTAFIQYFPEHVEIKHIEASGLYAGIVVDTKNFVVQTGARTFEAASFLRRSGADVSLVRHLFMDSFEGMRIRSAMLASAEEIENMAFTEAPQDAKNATVIAAQTGDKLITLEGIEASFVFYVLPD
;
A
#
# COMPACT_ATOMS: atom_id res chain seq x y z
N VAL A 1 -5.03 1.82 20.19
CA VAL A 1 -4.67 2.53 18.94
C VAL A 1 -5.93 3.06 18.27
N SER A 2 -6.91 2.22 17.89
CA SER A 2 -8.12 2.64 17.17
C SER A 2 -8.85 3.82 17.84
N HIS A 3 -9.08 3.77 19.14
CA HIS A 3 -9.66 4.89 19.92
C HIS A 3 -8.80 6.16 19.89
N ALA A 4 -7.46 6.04 19.96
CA ALA A 4 -6.57 7.22 19.89
C ALA A 4 -6.62 7.85 18.49
N LEU A 5 -6.63 7.04 17.45
CA LEU A 5 -6.79 7.49 16.08
C LEU A 5 -8.12 8.22 15.87
N HIS A 6 -9.20 7.66 16.42
CA HIS A 6 -10.53 8.27 16.43
C HIS A 6 -10.52 9.68 17.05
N GLU A 7 -9.97 9.84 18.27
CA GLU A 7 -9.90 11.14 18.94
C GLU A 7 -9.07 12.15 18.15
N ILE A 8 -7.93 11.70 17.56
CA ILE A 8 -7.09 12.57 16.73
C ILE A 8 -7.85 13.05 15.48
N MET A 9 -8.60 12.16 14.82
CA MET A 9 -9.43 12.52 13.67
C MET A 9 -10.58 13.44 14.06
N LEU A 10 -11.26 13.17 15.18
CA LEU A 10 -12.36 14.01 15.66
C LEU A 10 -11.91 15.45 15.94
N ASP A 11 -10.74 15.60 16.55
CA ASP A 11 -10.15 16.91 16.90
C ASP A 11 -9.53 17.63 15.69
N SER A 12 -9.60 17.05 14.49
CA SER A 12 -9.06 17.63 13.26
C SER A 12 -10.18 18.14 12.36
N ASP A 13 -9.91 19.17 11.54
CA ASP A 13 -10.88 19.70 10.58
C ASP A 13 -11.06 18.78 9.38
N ARG A 14 -9.97 18.15 8.97
CA ARG A 14 -9.89 17.28 7.79
C ARG A 14 -8.76 16.27 7.91
N VAL A 15 -8.79 15.27 7.09
CA VAL A 15 -7.83 14.17 7.08
C VAL A 15 -7.16 14.09 5.71
N LEU A 16 -5.83 14.06 5.67
CA LEU A 16 -5.06 13.72 4.49
C LEU A 16 -4.38 12.38 4.75
N VAL A 17 -4.53 11.44 3.84
CA VAL A 17 -3.87 10.14 3.91
C VAL A 17 -2.83 10.06 2.81
N MET A 18 -1.68 9.47 3.08
CA MET A 18 -0.67 9.18 2.07
C MET A 18 0.12 7.93 2.45
N GLY A 19 0.58 7.22 1.45
CA GLY A 19 1.53 6.13 1.61
C GLY A 19 2.94 6.52 1.17
N HIS A 20 3.73 5.53 0.75
CA HIS A 20 5.06 5.77 0.18
C HIS A 20 4.98 6.18 -1.30
N ASP A 21 6.07 6.77 -1.83
CA ASP A 21 6.18 7.34 -3.19
C ASP A 21 6.20 6.29 -4.31
N ARG A 22 6.37 5.02 -3.97
CA ARG A 22 6.34 3.86 -4.89
C ARG A 22 5.17 2.96 -4.60
N GLU A 23 3.99 3.53 -4.60
CA GLU A 23 2.75 2.91 -4.12
C GLU A 23 2.61 1.45 -4.55
N ASP A 24 2.28 0.60 -3.60
CA ASP A 24 1.85 -0.77 -3.81
C ASP A 24 0.41 -0.98 -3.31
N TYR A 25 -0.06 -2.21 -3.38
CA TYR A 25 -1.44 -2.51 -2.98
C TYR A 25 -1.66 -2.42 -1.48
N ASP A 26 -0.61 -2.59 -0.64
CA ASP A 26 -0.75 -2.43 0.80
C ASP A 26 -0.87 -0.96 1.18
N SER A 27 -0.03 -0.13 0.62
CA SER A 27 -0.06 1.32 0.81
C SER A 27 -1.42 1.93 0.43
N ILE A 28 -1.96 1.59 -0.78
CA ILE A 28 -3.27 2.07 -1.21
C ILE A 28 -4.40 1.43 -0.41
N GLY A 29 -4.34 0.13 -0.17
CA GLY A 29 -5.34 -0.58 0.63
C GLY A 29 -5.49 0.02 2.02
N ALA A 30 -4.39 0.24 2.73
CA ALA A 30 -4.38 0.90 4.03
C ALA A 30 -4.94 2.32 3.94
N SER A 31 -4.54 3.09 2.91
CA SER A 31 -5.02 4.47 2.72
C SER A 31 -6.53 4.56 2.52
N VAL A 32 -7.13 3.69 1.70
CA VAL A 32 -8.60 3.69 1.51
C VAL A 32 -9.34 3.25 2.77
N GLY A 33 -8.77 2.33 3.56
CA GLY A 33 -9.33 1.94 4.85
C GLY A 33 -9.33 3.10 5.87
N VAL A 34 -8.25 3.88 5.95
CA VAL A 34 -8.18 5.09 6.77
C VAL A 34 -9.17 6.15 6.28
N ALA A 35 -9.32 6.32 4.97
CA ALA A 35 -10.31 7.23 4.40
C ALA A 35 -11.74 6.82 4.75
N ALA A 36 -12.05 5.51 4.81
CA ALA A 36 -13.35 5.01 5.27
C ALA A 36 -13.62 5.39 6.73
N MET A 37 -12.63 5.31 7.62
CA MET A 37 -12.77 5.77 9.01
C MET A 37 -13.02 7.28 9.10
N ALA A 38 -12.30 8.09 8.31
CA ALA A 38 -12.52 9.54 8.26
C ALA A 38 -13.93 9.90 7.76
N ARG A 39 -14.45 9.18 6.75
CA ARG A 39 -15.82 9.36 6.27
C ARG A 39 -16.87 8.98 7.32
N ALA A 40 -16.64 7.93 8.12
CA ALA A 40 -17.52 7.58 9.22
C ALA A 40 -17.67 8.74 10.22
N LEU A 41 -16.62 9.51 10.42
CA LEU A 41 -16.61 10.75 11.22
C LEU A 41 -17.10 11.99 10.46
N LYS A 42 -17.52 11.83 9.21
CA LYS A 42 -17.95 12.93 8.31
C LYS A 42 -16.86 14.00 8.11
N LYS A 43 -15.60 13.60 8.18
CA LYS A 43 -14.46 14.51 7.92
C LYS A 43 -14.16 14.56 6.42
N PRO A 44 -13.88 15.76 5.88
CA PRO A 44 -13.29 15.87 4.56
C PRO A 44 -11.99 15.05 4.50
N VAL A 45 -11.86 14.21 3.49
CA VAL A 45 -10.69 13.33 3.37
C VAL A 45 -10.23 13.21 1.93
N HIS A 46 -8.92 13.22 1.74
CA HIS A 46 -8.26 12.89 0.48
C HIS A 46 -7.12 11.91 0.72
N ILE A 47 -6.77 11.19 -0.35
CA ILE A 47 -5.59 10.32 -0.43
C ILE A 47 -4.64 10.95 -1.44
N ALA A 48 -3.44 11.32 -0.98
CA ALA A 48 -2.40 11.84 -1.86
C ALA A 48 -1.60 10.68 -2.46
N LEU A 49 -1.45 10.69 -3.78
CA LEU A 49 -0.60 9.75 -4.52
C LEU A 49 0.54 10.48 -5.22
N SER A 50 1.61 9.75 -5.52
CA SER A 50 2.68 10.22 -6.40
C SER A 50 2.15 10.43 -7.84
N SER A 51 2.90 11.13 -8.66
CA SER A 51 2.50 11.45 -10.04
C SER A 51 2.37 10.22 -10.96
N HIS A 52 2.96 9.07 -10.59
CA HIS A 52 3.02 7.89 -11.45
C HIS A 52 2.83 6.57 -10.69
N PRO A 53 1.62 6.29 -10.17
CA PRO A 53 1.35 5.07 -9.39
C PRO A 53 1.25 3.82 -10.28
N THR A 54 2.34 3.46 -10.97
CA THR A 54 2.35 2.44 -12.04
C THR A 54 1.95 1.05 -11.53
N ALA A 55 2.44 0.66 -10.36
CA ALA A 55 2.19 -0.69 -9.82
C ALA A 55 0.72 -0.90 -9.42
N VAL A 56 0.06 0.15 -8.95
CA VAL A 56 -1.33 0.12 -8.45
C VAL A 56 -2.34 0.75 -9.40
N ARG A 57 -1.92 1.09 -10.62
CA ARG A 57 -2.74 1.80 -11.61
C ARG A 57 -4.15 1.24 -11.75
N LYS A 58 -4.30 -0.09 -11.83
CA LYS A 58 -5.61 -0.72 -11.99
C LYS A 58 -6.55 -0.45 -10.81
N LEU A 59 -6.05 -0.47 -9.57
CA LEU A 59 -6.86 -0.16 -8.39
C LEU A 59 -7.22 1.33 -8.34
N VAL A 60 -6.28 2.20 -8.69
CA VAL A 60 -6.50 3.65 -8.77
C VAL A 60 -7.55 3.97 -9.83
N GLU A 61 -7.49 3.36 -11.03
CA GLU A 61 -8.50 3.51 -12.08
C GLU A 61 -9.90 3.11 -11.58
N VAL A 62 -10.02 1.96 -10.91
CA VAL A 62 -11.29 1.50 -10.32
C VAL A 62 -11.82 2.48 -9.27
N LEU A 63 -10.95 3.05 -8.43
CA LEU A 63 -11.34 4.03 -7.42
C LEU A 63 -11.80 5.35 -8.06
N VAL A 64 -11.05 5.87 -9.02
CA VAL A 64 -11.35 7.15 -9.68
C VAL A 64 -12.64 7.09 -10.51
N GLU A 65 -12.90 5.96 -11.18
CA GLU A 65 -14.10 5.77 -11.99
C GLU A 65 -15.37 5.55 -11.15
N HIS A 66 -15.23 5.15 -9.89
CA HIS A 66 -16.39 4.88 -9.05
C HIS A 66 -17.01 6.18 -8.49
N PRO A 67 -18.34 6.40 -8.64
CA PRO A 67 -18.99 7.66 -8.25
C PRO A 67 -18.76 8.08 -6.79
N ASP A 68 -18.64 7.12 -5.89
CA ASP A 68 -18.49 7.37 -4.45
C ASP A 68 -17.10 7.86 -4.06
N PHE A 69 -16.11 7.74 -4.94
CA PHE A 69 -14.70 8.10 -4.69
C PHE A 69 -14.20 9.23 -5.59
N GLN A 70 -15.12 9.90 -6.30
CA GLN A 70 -14.76 11.07 -7.10
C GLN A 70 -14.09 12.13 -6.24
N GLY A 71 -12.90 12.58 -6.65
CA GLY A 71 -12.10 13.56 -5.92
C GLY A 71 -11.46 13.05 -4.63
N LEU A 72 -11.53 11.75 -4.32
CA LEU A 72 -10.84 11.18 -3.17
C LEU A 72 -9.31 11.21 -3.35
N ILE A 73 -8.84 10.92 -4.56
CA ILE A 73 -7.43 10.88 -4.90
C ILE A 73 -7.00 12.23 -5.45
N ILE A 74 -5.91 12.76 -4.91
CA ILE A 74 -5.32 14.06 -5.28
C ILE A 74 -3.80 13.91 -5.46
N ASP A 75 -3.20 14.83 -6.19
CA ASP A 75 -1.75 14.89 -6.37
C ASP A 75 -1.04 15.62 -5.22
N GLU A 76 0.29 15.69 -5.29
CA GLU A 76 1.11 16.34 -4.26
C GLU A 76 0.82 17.84 -4.11
N GLU A 77 0.56 18.55 -5.21
CA GLU A 77 0.29 19.99 -5.20
C GLU A 77 -1.06 20.27 -4.52
N GLU A 78 -2.09 19.54 -4.91
CA GLU A 78 -3.42 19.60 -4.30
C GLU A 78 -3.36 19.21 -2.82
N ALA A 79 -2.59 18.18 -2.46
CA ALA A 79 -2.38 17.73 -1.09
C ALA A 79 -1.74 18.84 -0.23
N ALA A 80 -0.71 19.52 -0.75
CA ALA A 80 -0.07 20.64 -0.06
C ALA A 80 -1.01 21.84 0.13
N GLN A 81 -1.94 22.08 -0.82
CA GLN A 81 -2.97 23.11 -0.70
C GLN A 81 -4.08 22.72 0.30
N PHE A 82 -4.39 21.42 0.39
CA PHE A 82 -5.41 20.89 1.30
C PHE A 82 -5.01 20.98 2.78
N VAL A 83 -3.71 20.91 3.10
CA VAL A 83 -3.22 20.94 4.49
C VAL A 83 -3.37 22.33 5.11
N THR A 84 -4.04 22.37 6.27
CA THR A 84 -4.18 23.54 7.18
C THR A 84 -3.50 23.24 8.51
N ASP A 85 -3.49 24.19 9.43
CA ASP A 85 -2.91 24.03 10.78
C ASP A 85 -3.56 22.89 11.59
N ASN A 86 -4.83 22.59 11.33
CA ASN A 86 -5.61 21.56 12.03
C ASN A 86 -5.91 20.33 11.15
N THR A 87 -5.22 20.16 10.02
CA THR A 87 -5.29 18.93 9.22
C THR A 87 -4.48 17.84 9.91
N VAL A 88 -5.05 16.66 10.11
CA VAL A 88 -4.24 15.48 10.43
C VAL A 88 -3.77 14.79 9.16
N VAL A 89 -2.46 14.59 9.05
CA VAL A 89 -1.84 13.78 7.99
C VAL A 89 -1.55 12.41 8.55
N ILE A 90 -2.15 11.40 7.95
CA ILE A 90 -1.98 9.99 8.33
C ILE A 90 -1.16 9.31 7.26
N VAL A 91 0.03 8.86 7.66
CA VAL A 91 0.97 8.17 6.80
C VAL A 91 0.83 6.67 7.02
N THR A 92 0.57 5.95 5.96
CA THR A 92 0.35 4.50 5.96
C THR A 92 1.47 3.79 5.22
N ASP A 93 1.92 2.66 5.76
CA ASP A 93 2.86 1.75 5.12
C ASP A 93 4.26 2.33 4.85
N VAL A 94 4.59 3.39 5.53
CA VAL A 94 5.90 4.02 5.53
C VAL A 94 6.07 4.90 6.77
N HIS A 95 7.29 4.92 7.32
CA HIS A 95 7.63 5.81 8.45
C HIS A 95 8.77 6.78 8.13
N ARG A 96 9.29 6.76 6.90
CA ARG A 96 10.42 7.58 6.43
C ARG A 96 9.89 8.79 5.68
N SER A 97 10.27 10.00 6.13
CA SER A 97 9.76 11.25 5.56
C SER A 97 10.16 11.49 4.10
N GLU A 98 11.28 10.92 3.66
CA GLU A 98 11.79 11.06 2.28
C GLU A 98 11.10 10.12 1.28
N MET A 99 10.33 9.14 1.78
CA MET A 99 9.69 8.11 0.94
C MET A 99 8.18 8.27 0.84
N VAL A 100 7.60 9.35 1.34
CA VAL A 100 6.14 9.55 1.29
C VAL A 100 5.68 10.10 -0.06
N ALA A 101 4.44 9.81 -0.45
CA ALA A 101 3.86 10.23 -1.72
C ALA A 101 3.72 11.76 -1.88
N ALA A 102 3.55 12.50 -0.77
CA ALA A 102 3.39 13.95 -0.78
C ALA A 102 4.25 14.64 0.30
N PRO A 103 5.58 14.73 0.09
CA PRO A 103 6.51 15.28 1.09
C PRO A 103 6.24 16.75 1.42
N SER A 104 5.78 17.55 0.47
CA SER A 104 5.43 18.96 0.68
C SER A 104 4.27 19.11 1.66
N ALA A 105 3.23 18.27 1.53
CA ALA A 105 2.08 18.24 2.44
C ALA A 105 2.49 17.75 3.83
N LEU A 106 3.32 16.70 3.92
CA LEU A 106 3.82 16.20 5.20
C LEU A 106 4.65 17.26 5.94
N LYS A 107 5.51 17.97 5.24
CA LYS A 107 6.34 19.06 5.82
C LYS A 107 5.48 20.19 6.40
N LYS A 108 4.37 20.53 5.73
CA LYS A 108 3.44 21.58 6.15
C LYS A 108 2.57 21.16 7.35
N ALA A 109 2.32 19.86 7.53
CA ALA A 109 1.43 19.36 8.55
C ALA A 109 1.99 19.52 9.96
N ASN A 110 1.17 20.03 10.88
CA ASN A 110 1.47 20.10 12.32
C ASN A 110 1.05 18.82 13.06
N ARG A 111 0.10 18.09 12.53
CA ARG A 111 -0.53 16.90 13.13
C ARG A 111 -0.27 15.69 12.26
N ARG A 112 0.58 14.80 12.71
CA ARG A 112 1.04 13.61 11.95
C ARG A 112 0.73 12.34 12.70
N VAL A 113 0.30 11.32 11.98
CA VAL A 113 0.11 9.95 12.48
C VAL A 113 0.86 9.01 11.54
N VAL A 114 1.51 8.00 12.10
CA VAL A 114 2.21 6.96 11.34
C VAL A 114 1.65 5.60 11.70
N ILE A 115 1.24 4.83 10.68
CA ILE A 115 0.76 3.45 10.78
C ILE A 115 1.55 2.61 9.79
N ASP A 116 2.40 1.72 10.28
CA ASP A 116 3.32 0.97 9.43
C ASP A 116 3.66 -0.39 10.04
N HIS A 117 3.99 -1.37 9.20
CA HIS A 117 4.43 -2.69 9.62
C HIS A 117 5.91 -2.98 9.34
N HIS A 118 6.62 -2.05 8.72
CA HIS A 118 8.05 -2.20 8.45
C HIS A 118 8.90 -2.10 9.71
N ARG A 119 10.09 -2.70 9.68
CA ARG A 119 11.07 -2.55 10.76
C ARG A 119 11.55 -1.11 10.81
N ARG A 120 11.60 -0.55 12.01
CA ARG A 120 12.02 0.84 12.24
C ARG A 120 13.44 1.08 11.73
N GLY A 121 13.55 2.04 10.79
CA GLY A 121 14.83 2.57 10.30
C GLY A 121 15.37 3.70 11.18
N SER A 122 16.54 4.24 10.78
CA SER A 122 17.15 5.42 11.42
C SER A 122 16.38 6.70 11.10
N ASP A 123 15.85 6.81 9.87
CA ASP A 123 15.01 7.93 9.44
C ASP A 123 13.57 7.68 9.85
N PHE A 124 12.99 8.69 10.46
CA PHE A 124 11.65 8.58 11.00
C PHE A 124 10.91 9.91 10.90
N ILE A 125 9.63 9.90 10.60
CA ILE A 125 8.79 11.09 10.61
C ILE A 125 8.82 11.70 12.02
N GLU A 126 9.27 12.94 12.12
CA GLU A 126 9.49 13.61 13.41
C GLU A 126 8.18 14.03 14.08
N SER A 127 8.17 13.89 15.40
CA SER A 127 7.11 14.39 16.29
C SER A 127 5.68 14.00 15.89
N PRO A 128 5.37 12.72 15.57
CA PRO A 128 4.02 12.31 15.29
C PRO A 128 3.17 12.33 16.59
N LEU A 129 1.88 12.64 16.46
CA LEU A 129 0.92 12.55 17.57
C LEU A 129 0.67 11.09 17.96
N LEU A 130 0.74 10.19 16.98
CA LEU A 130 0.59 8.75 17.16
C LEU A 130 1.53 8.03 16.20
N THR A 131 2.23 7.05 16.72
CA THR A 131 3.00 6.09 15.94
C THR A 131 2.53 4.70 16.29
N TYR A 132 2.16 3.93 15.28
CA TYR A 132 1.91 2.51 15.43
C TYR A 132 2.74 1.74 14.42
N LEU A 133 3.82 1.15 14.91
CA LEU A 133 4.72 0.29 14.16
C LEU A 133 4.61 -1.13 14.69
N GLU A 134 4.20 -2.07 13.83
CA GLU A 134 4.00 -3.47 14.23
C GLU A 134 4.62 -4.44 13.22
N PRO A 135 5.93 -4.68 13.28
CA PRO A 135 6.62 -5.54 12.31
C PRO A 135 6.23 -7.03 12.36
N SER A 136 5.43 -7.44 13.33
CA SER A 136 4.94 -8.81 13.41
C SER A 136 3.65 -9.06 12.61
N THR A 137 3.01 -8.00 12.10
CA THR A 137 1.84 -8.12 11.23
C THR A 137 2.24 -8.35 9.78
N SER A 138 1.34 -8.92 9.00
CA SER A 138 1.58 -9.24 7.60
C SER A 138 1.66 -8.00 6.72
N SER A 139 0.90 -6.96 7.06
CA SER A 139 0.73 -5.76 6.23
C SER A 139 0.09 -4.62 7.02
N THR A 140 0.23 -3.40 6.53
CA THR A 140 -0.47 -2.23 7.07
C THR A 140 -1.99 -2.33 6.83
N SER A 141 -2.42 -2.96 5.75
CA SER A 141 -3.83 -3.26 5.49
C SER A 141 -4.44 -4.20 6.55
N GLU A 142 -3.68 -5.16 7.09
CA GLU A 142 -4.11 -5.97 8.24
C GLU A 142 -4.33 -5.09 9.47
N LEU A 143 -3.39 -4.18 9.78
CA LEU A 143 -3.49 -3.23 10.89
C LEU A 143 -4.73 -2.34 10.77
N VAL A 144 -4.91 -1.73 9.62
CA VAL A 144 -6.03 -0.83 9.35
C VAL A 144 -7.36 -1.59 9.42
N THR A 145 -7.41 -2.83 8.91
CA THR A 145 -8.59 -3.69 9.03
C THR A 145 -8.95 -3.96 10.50
N ALA A 146 -7.95 -4.21 11.34
CA ALA A 146 -8.18 -4.35 12.78
C ALA A 146 -8.67 -3.04 13.43
N PHE A 147 -8.11 -1.88 13.01
CA PHE A 147 -8.58 -0.58 13.54
C PHE A 147 -10.03 -0.32 13.17
N ILE A 148 -10.45 -0.64 11.97
CA ILE A 148 -11.85 -0.51 11.52
C ILE A 148 -12.79 -1.33 12.40
N GLN A 149 -12.42 -2.56 12.74
CA GLN A 149 -13.25 -3.44 13.59
C GLN A 149 -13.43 -2.92 15.02
N TYR A 150 -12.45 -2.16 15.54
CA TYR A 150 -12.45 -1.59 16.89
C TYR A 150 -12.66 -0.08 16.90
N PHE A 151 -13.09 0.50 15.77
CA PHE A 151 -13.39 1.93 15.70
C PHE A 151 -14.67 2.24 16.47
N PRO A 152 -14.73 3.35 17.25
CA PRO A 152 -15.91 3.65 18.06
C PRO A 152 -17.20 3.83 17.26
N GLU A 153 -17.13 4.47 16.08
CA GLU A 153 -18.23 4.58 15.15
C GLU A 153 -18.26 3.37 14.20
N HIS A 154 -19.46 3.05 13.73
CA HIS A 154 -19.59 2.05 12.68
C HIS A 154 -18.97 2.56 11.37
N VAL A 155 -17.94 1.88 10.90
CA VAL A 155 -17.29 2.17 9.62
C VAL A 155 -17.95 1.30 8.54
N GLU A 156 -18.74 1.94 7.68
CA GLU A 156 -19.25 1.29 6.48
C GLU A 156 -18.13 1.21 5.44
N ILE A 157 -17.63 -0.01 5.21
CA ILE A 157 -16.61 -0.29 4.19
C ILE A 157 -17.32 -0.69 2.90
N LYS A 158 -17.04 0.01 1.81
CA LYS A 158 -17.55 -0.35 0.49
C LYS A 158 -16.77 -1.52 -0.10
N HIS A 159 -17.38 -2.28 -1.00
CA HIS A 159 -16.76 -3.48 -1.59
C HIS A 159 -15.41 -3.21 -2.25
N ILE A 160 -15.21 -2.03 -2.87
CA ILE A 160 -13.93 -1.62 -3.47
C ILE A 160 -12.86 -1.38 -2.39
N GLU A 161 -13.22 -0.74 -1.28
CA GLU A 161 -12.32 -0.50 -0.16
C GLU A 161 -11.93 -1.80 0.53
N ALA A 162 -12.92 -2.67 0.76
CA ALA A 162 -12.68 -4.01 1.28
C ALA A 162 -11.77 -4.82 0.34
N SER A 163 -11.94 -4.66 -0.99
CA SER A 163 -11.10 -5.32 -2.00
C SER A 163 -9.67 -4.74 -2.01
N GLY A 164 -9.52 -3.42 -1.84
CA GLY A 164 -8.21 -2.76 -1.73
C GLY A 164 -7.41 -3.23 -0.52
N LEU A 165 -8.04 -3.22 0.68
CA LEU A 165 -7.44 -3.76 1.91
C LEU A 165 -7.07 -5.25 1.77
N TYR A 166 -7.96 -6.03 1.16
CA TYR A 166 -7.69 -7.46 0.91
C TYR A 166 -6.52 -7.65 -0.07
N ALA A 167 -6.42 -6.80 -1.11
CA ALA A 167 -5.32 -6.85 -2.08
C ALA A 167 -3.97 -6.54 -1.40
N GLY A 168 -3.92 -5.58 -0.46
CA GLY A 168 -2.74 -5.29 0.35
C GLY A 168 -2.28 -6.51 1.12
N ILE A 169 -3.18 -7.15 1.87
CA ILE A 169 -2.85 -8.40 2.60
C ILE A 169 -2.34 -9.48 1.64
N VAL A 170 -2.98 -9.66 0.49
CA VAL A 170 -2.61 -10.70 -0.49
C VAL A 170 -1.22 -10.47 -1.08
N VAL A 171 -0.85 -9.21 -1.38
CA VAL A 171 0.46 -8.90 -1.98
C VAL A 171 1.58 -9.14 -0.99
N ASP A 172 1.47 -8.65 0.23
CA ASP A 172 2.51 -8.72 1.24
C ASP A 172 2.72 -10.14 1.78
N THR A 173 1.64 -10.91 1.81
CA THR A 173 1.69 -12.32 2.22
C THR A 173 2.03 -13.27 1.08
N LYS A 174 2.26 -12.79 -0.13
CA LYS A 174 2.42 -13.61 -1.34
C LYS A 174 1.32 -14.69 -1.44
N ASN A 175 0.05 -14.24 -1.44
CA ASN A 175 -1.12 -15.11 -1.39
C ASN A 175 -1.19 -16.00 -0.13
N PHE A 176 -0.99 -15.43 1.04
CA PHE A 176 -1.03 -16.10 2.35
C PHE A 176 0.04 -17.19 2.53
N VAL A 177 1.15 -17.11 1.80
CA VAL A 177 2.27 -18.06 1.91
C VAL A 177 3.30 -17.63 2.97
N VAL A 178 3.56 -16.32 3.09
CA VAL A 178 4.59 -15.79 4.00
C VAL A 178 4.00 -14.80 5.00
N GLN A 179 4.66 -14.67 6.15
CA GLN A 179 4.36 -13.66 7.19
C GLN A 179 2.88 -13.64 7.64
N THR A 180 2.21 -14.78 7.63
CA THR A 180 0.80 -14.89 8.04
C THR A 180 0.68 -15.37 9.48
N GLY A 181 -0.30 -14.79 10.20
CA GLY A 181 -0.72 -15.23 11.54
C GLY A 181 -2.24 -15.37 11.64
N ALA A 182 -2.74 -15.73 12.80
CA ALA A 182 -4.18 -15.83 13.03
C ALA A 182 -4.91 -14.52 12.69
N ARG A 183 -4.32 -13.37 13.05
CA ARG A 183 -4.88 -12.04 12.76
C ARG A 183 -5.00 -11.76 11.28
N THR A 184 -4.05 -12.23 10.46
CA THR A 184 -4.11 -12.08 8.99
C THR A 184 -5.36 -12.74 8.42
N PHE A 185 -5.66 -13.97 8.87
CA PHE A 185 -6.87 -14.71 8.43
C PHE A 185 -8.16 -14.13 9.02
N GLU A 186 -8.13 -13.59 10.23
CA GLU A 186 -9.26 -12.85 10.82
C GLU A 186 -9.57 -11.58 10.01
N ALA A 187 -8.55 -10.78 9.66
CA ALA A 187 -8.68 -9.61 8.82
C ALA A 187 -9.23 -9.98 7.42
N ALA A 188 -8.64 -10.99 6.78
CA ALA A 188 -9.11 -11.48 5.49
C ALA A 188 -10.57 -11.97 5.54
N SER A 189 -10.95 -12.70 6.60
CA SER A 189 -12.33 -13.15 6.82
C SER A 189 -13.29 -11.97 7.03
N PHE A 190 -12.89 -10.97 7.81
CA PHE A 190 -13.68 -9.75 8.00
C PHE A 190 -13.90 -9.04 6.68
N LEU A 191 -12.85 -8.79 5.90
CA LEU A 191 -12.94 -8.11 4.59
C LEU A 191 -13.82 -8.90 3.61
N ARG A 192 -13.75 -10.23 3.60
CA ARG A 192 -14.65 -11.07 2.79
C ARG A 192 -16.11 -10.88 3.18
N ARG A 193 -16.43 -10.83 4.46
CA ARG A 193 -17.80 -10.54 4.95
C ARG A 193 -18.24 -9.11 4.61
N SER A 194 -17.29 -8.16 4.57
CA SER A 194 -17.53 -6.76 4.17
C SER A 194 -17.66 -6.57 2.66
N GLY A 195 -17.60 -7.65 1.87
CA GLY A 195 -17.85 -7.60 0.43
C GLY A 195 -16.59 -7.50 -0.44
N ALA A 196 -15.39 -7.80 0.09
CA ALA A 196 -14.19 -7.86 -0.76
C ALA A 196 -14.38 -8.85 -1.91
N ASP A 197 -14.17 -8.37 -3.15
CA ASP A 197 -14.31 -9.16 -4.38
C ASP A 197 -12.96 -9.77 -4.78
N VAL A 198 -12.82 -11.08 -4.53
CA VAL A 198 -11.62 -11.84 -4.91
C VAL A 198 -11.40 -11.86 -6.42
N SER A 199 -12.48 -11.79 -7.23
CA SER A 199 -12.36 -11.74 -8.69
C SER A 199 -11.74 -10.42 -9.14
N LEU A 200 -12.15 -9.30 -8.52
CA LEU A 200 -11.51 -8.00 -8.72
C LEU A 200 -10.04 -8.06 -8.30
N VAL A 201 -9.74 -8.54 -7.08
CA VAL A 201 -8.36 -8.64 -6.58
C VAL A 201 -7.50 -9.49 -7.51
N ARG A 202 -8.01 -10.63 -7.97
CA ARG A 202 -7.31 -11.45 -8.98
C ARG A 202 -7.06 -10.66 -10.27
N HIS A 203 -8.03 -9.86 -10.73
CA HIS A 203 -7.87 -9.02 -11.93
C HIS A 203 -6.78 -7.95 -11.74
N LEU A 204 -6.67 -7.35 -10.56
CA LEU A 204 -5.61 -6.39 -10.25
C LEU A 204 -4.21 -6.98 -10.45
N PHE A 205 -4.02 -8.26 -10.10
CA PHE A 205 -2.74 -8.95 -10.20
C PHE A 205 -2.50 -9.66 -11.55
N MET A 206 -3.42 -9.56 -12.50
CA MET A 206 -3.23 -10.17 -13.83
C MET A 206 -2.11 -9.47 -14.60
N ASP A 207 -1.17 -10.27 -15.09
CA ASP A 207 -0.11 -9.80 -15.98
C ASP A 207 -0.61 -9.46 -17.38
N SER A 208 0.11 -8.57 -18.04
CA SER A 208 0.00 -8.43 -19.49
C SER A 208 0.68 -9.60 -20.20
N PHE A 209 0.22 -9.95 -21.39
CA PHE A 209 0.87 -11.00 -22.20
C PHE A 209 2.33 -10.64 -22.54
N GLU A 210 2.62 -9.36 -22.75
CA GLU A 210 3.97 -8.84 -22.99
C GLU A 210 4.85 -9.00 -21.74
N GLY A 211 4.36 -8.60 -20.56
CA GLY A 211 5.07 -8.78 -19.28
C GLY A 211 5.37 -10.25 -18.99
N MET A 212 4.38 -11.12 -19.24
CA MET A 212 4.59 -12.56 -19.11
C MET A 212 5.68 -13.10 -20.05
N ARG A 213 5.73 -12.64 -21.31
CA ARG A 213 6.78 -13.05 -22.26
C ARG A 213 8.17 -12.61 -21.80
N ILE A 214 8.30 -11.34 -21.37
CA ILE A 214 9.57 -10.79 -20.86
C ILE A 214 10.02 -11.61 -19.65
N ARG A 215 9.15 -11.80 -18.66
CA ARG A 215 9.46 -12.59 -17.47
C ARG A 215 9.85 -14.03 -17.81
N SER A 216 9.15 -14.68 -18.73
CA SER A 216 9.49 -16.04 -19.17
C SER A 216 10.86 -16.11 -19.81
N ALA A 217 11.24 -15.11 -20.61
CA ALA A 217 12.59 -15.03 -21.21
C ALA A 217 13.66 -14.85 -20.12
N MET A 218 13.41 -13.96 -19.13
CA MET A 218 14.32 -13.75 -18.01
C MET A 218 14.50 -15.01 -17.15
N LEU A 219 13.41 -15.73 -16.87
CA LEU A 219 13.47 -17.00 -16.15
C LEU A 219 14.23 -18.08 -16.93
N ALA A 220 14.08 -18.12 -18.26
CA ALA A 220 14.79 -19.07 -19.13
C ALA A 220 16.28 -18.76 -19.27
N SER A 221 16.68 -17.50 -19.14
CA SER A 221 18.09 -17.06 -19.17
C SER A 221 18.74 -16.95 -17.79
N ALA A 222 18.01 -17.30 -16.72
CA ALA A 222 18.56 -17.22 -15.39
C ALA A 222 19.70 -18.21 -15.19
N GLU A 223 20.78 -17.76 -14.57
CA GLU A 223 21.95 -18.56 -14.23
C GLU A 223 21.95 -18.84 -12.73
N GLU A 224 22.26 -20.09 -12.37
CA GLU A 224 22.51 -20.52 -11.00
C GLU A 224 24.01 -20.52 -10.73
N ILE A 225 24.42 -19.77 -9.70
CA ILE A 225 25.80 -19.79 -9.23
C ILE A 225 25.75 -20.06 -7.71
N GLU A 226 26.24 -21.21 -7.30
CA GLU A 226 26.08 -21.73 -5.94
C GLU A 226 24.58 -21.84 -5.61
N ASN A 227 24.10 -21.20 -4.55
CA ASN A 227 22.68 -21.19 -4.17
C ASN A 227 22.00 -19.87 -4.56
N MET A 228 22.49 -19.17 -5.57
CA MET A 228 21.97 -17.86 -6.01
C MET A 228 21.56 -17.89 -7.47
N ALA A 229 20.45 -17.24 -7.80
CA ALA A 229 19.95 -17.08 -9.15
C ALA A 229 20.15 -15.65 -9.66
N PHE A 230 20.69 -15.52 -10.87
CA PHE A 230 20.98 -14.24 -11.52
C PHE A 230 20.27 -14.16 -12.87
N THR A 231 19.68 -13.02 -13.19
CA THR A 231 19.14 -12.73 -14.52
C THR A 231 19.10 -11.22 -14.76
N GLU A 232 18.87 -10.81 -16.00
CA GLU A 232 18.74 -9.41 -16.38
C GLU A 232 17.47 -9.17 -17.19
N ALA A 233 16.86 -7.99 -17.01
CA ALA A 233 15.75 -7.56 -17.82
C ALA A 233 16.25 -6.96 -19.16
N PRO A 234 15.49 -7.12 -20.27
CA PRO A 234 15.76 -6.40 -21.50
C PRO A 234 15.82 -4.88 -21.28
N GLN A 235 16.75 -4.19 -21.95
CA GLN A 235 16.96 -2.75 -21.76
C GLN A 235 15.74 -1.89 -22.13
N ASP A 236 14.88 -2.37 -23.02
CA ASP A 236 13.67 -1.72 -23.51
C ASP A 236 12.40 -2.21 -22.80
N ALA A 237 12.53 -2.98 -21.73
CA ALA A 237 11.39 -3.53 -21.02
C ALA A 237 10.53 -2.44 -20.39
N LYS A 238 9.28 -2.31 -20.86
CA LYS A 238 8.28 -1.46 -20.18
C LYS A 238 7.97 -2.05 -18.80
N ASN A 239 7.88 -1.20 -17.78
CA ASN A 239 7.66 -1.61 -16.38
C ASN A 239 8.75 -2.56 -15.84
N ALA A 240 10.02 -2.34 -16.24
CA ALA A 240 11.16 -3.19 -15.90
C ALA A 240 11.25 -3.46 -14.38
N THR A 241 11.00 -2.46 -13.54
CA THR A 241 11.02 -2.58 -12.06
C THR A 241 10.03 -3.64 -11.56
N VAL A 242 8.78 -3.60 -12.06
CA VAL A 242 7.71 -4.54 -11.64
C VAL A 242 8.03 -5.95 -12.13
N ILE A 243 8.43 -6.07 -13.40
CA ILE A 243 8.78 -7.38 -14.00
C ILE A 243 10.01 -7.98 -13.31
N ALA A 244 11.02 -7.16 -12.99
CA ALA A 244 12.21 -7.61 -12.27
C ALA A 244 11.88 -8.12 -10.87
N ALA A 245 11.05 -7.38 -10.09
CA ALA A 245 10.59 -7.82 -8.78
C ALA A 245 9.84 -9.16 -8.85
N GLN A 246 8.87 -9.28 -9.77
CA GLN A 246 8.12 -10.52 -9.98
C GLN A 246 9.00 -11.70 -10.42
N THR A 247 10.05 -11.43 -11.23
CA THR A 247 11.01 -12.45 -11.65
C THR A 247 11.85 -12.92 -10.47
N GLY A 248 12.38 -12.01 -9.67
CA GLY A 248 13.12 -12.31 -8.45
C GLY A 248 12.30 -13.13 -7.46
N ASP A 249 11.04 -12.73 -7.24
CA ASP A 249 10.10 -13.48 -6.41
C ASP A 249 9.86 -14.92 -6.91
N LYS A 250 9.88 -15.12 -8.22
CA LYS A 250 9.75 -16.47 -8.79
C LYS A 250 11.01 -17.29 -8.64
N LEU A 251 12.18 -16.68 -8.88
CA LEU A 251 13.47 -17.36 -8.76
C LEU A 251 13.74 -17.86 -7.35
N ILE A 252 13.42 -17.06 -6.32
CA ILE A 252 13.63 -17.45 -4.93
C ILE A 252 12.70 -18.61 -4.48
N THR A 253 11.69 -19.00 -5.26
CA THR A 253 10.86 -20.17 -4.98
C THR A 253 11.41 -21.47 -5.51
N LEU A 254 12.53 -21.44 -6.24
CA LEU A 254 13.17 -22.64 -6.77
C LEU A 254 13.92 -23.39 -5.66
N GLU A 255 13.91 -24.71 -5.73
CA GLU A 255 14.63 -25.55 -4.78
C GLU A 255 16.14 -25.27 -4.85
N GLY A 256 16.79 -25.07 -3.71
CA GLY A 256 18.22 -24.80 -3.61
C GLY A 256 18.61 -23.34 -3.78
N ILE A 257 17.69 -22.44 -4.14
CA ILE A 257 17.97 -21.01 -4.30
C ILE A 257 17.71 -20.27 -2.99
N GLU A 258 18.74 -19.63 -2.44
CA GLU A 258 18.68 -18.84 -1.20
C GLU A 258 18.61 -17.33 -1.47
N ALA A 259 19.04 -16.86 -2.64
CA ALA A 259 18.97 -15.47 -3.07
C ALA A 259 18.73 -15.36 -4.58
N SER A 260 18.02 -14.30 -5.00
CA SER A 260 17.82 -13.97 -6.40
C SER A 260 18.23 -12.53 -6.68
N PHE A 261 18.92 -12.32 -7.79
CA PHE A 261 19.41 -11.02 -8.25
C PHE A 261 18.90 -10.77 -9.67
N VAL A 262 18.12 -9.70 -9.81
CA VAL A 262 17.58 -9.29 -11.12
C VAL A 262 18.07 -7.89 -11.44
N PHE A 263 18.84 -7.78 -12.50
CA PHE A 263 19.39 -6.52 -12.99
C PHE A 263 18.45 -5.89 -14.00
N TYR A 264 18.26 -4.58 -13.93
CA TYR A 264 17.48 -3.84 -14.91
C TYR A 264 17.96 -2.38 -14.99
N VAL A 265 17.72 -1.75 -16.13
CA VAL A 265 18.03 -0.34 -16.35
C VAL A 265 16.82 0.50 -15.95
N LEU A 266 17.05 1.48 -15.10
CA LEU A 266 16.01 2.48 -14.80
C LEU A 266 15.85 3.39 -16.01
N PRO A 267 14.63 3.71 -16.43
CA PRO A 267 14.42 4.76 -17.42
C PRO A 267 14.90 6.10 -16.84
N ASP A 268 15.61 6.89 -17.66
CA ASP A 268 16.06 8.25 -17.31
C ASP A 268 14.88 9.21 -17.05
#